data_969c47e54754974b73ebda368fe24ffa
#
_entry.id   969c47e54754974b73ebda368fe24ffa
#
_cell.length_a   1.000
_cell.length_b   1.000
_cell.length_c   1.000
_cell.angle_alpha   90.00
_cell.angle_beta   90.00
_cell.angle_gamma   90.00
#
_symmetry.space_group_name_H-M   'P 1'
#
loop_
_entity.id
_entity.type
_entity.pdbx_description
1 polymer ?
#
loop_
_entity_poly.entity_id
_entity_poly.type
_entity_poly.pdbx_seq_one_letter_code
_entity_poly.pdbx_strand_id
1 'polypeptide(L)'
;NLENAIPLMEQSLEHYRKLVKLTDEHYLYANSMQTAQRRIPIGGDGGNNKTWKELLVHYEKELENFKANLVLLEEKQNGKATAESVDIPAWASASVKILSGYPTVKLSEGASLFTNLPGKIEAMAPELEGLKAFRFNANEQREKGTSITFETDAPVKLLVAYFKDDQKKYAKAPKLEIDASANDYGQAEPILTNAVRISGMPLVNVHAYSFQAGKHTLMLPKGYLQVLGFTDADMKARNAGLAGDEETMDWLFY
;
A
#
# COMPACT_ATOMS: atom_id res chain seq x y z
N ASN A 1 -15.58 -13.82 17.28
CA ASN A 1 -15.58 -15.11 16.64
C ASN A 1 -15.83 -14.90 15.15
N LEU A 2 -14.82 -15.16 14.32
CA LEU A 2 -14.85 -14.85 12.88
C LEU A 2 -16.01 -15.56 12.15
N GLU A 3 -16.36 -16.78 12.56
CA GLU A 3 -17.51 -17.52 12.02
C GLU A 3 -18.84 -16.75 12.18
N ASN A 4 -18.99 -15.99 13.26
CA ASN A 4 -20.19 -15.20 13.50
C ASN A 4 -20.28 -13.96 12.58
N ALA A 5 -19.21 -13.61 11.90
CA ALA A 5 -19.20 -12.50 10.95
C ALA A 5 -19.88 -12.89 9.61
N ILE A 6 -19.79 -14.16 9.19
CA ILE A 6 -20.37 -14.62 7.91
C ILE A 6 -21.86 -14.28 7.79
N PRO A 7 -22.74 -14.66 8.74
CA PRO A 7 -24.16 -14.33 8.64
C PRO A 7 -24.44 -12.84 8.56
N LEU A 8 -23.63 -12.02 9.26
CA LEU A 8 -23.77 -10.56 9.23
C LEU A 8 -23.34 -9.98 7.87
N MET A 9 -22.24 -10.49 7.30
CA MET A 9 -21.78 -10.11 5.96
C MET A 9 -22.79 -10.53 4.89
N GLU A 10 -23.36 -11.73 4.98
CA GLU A 10 -24.41 -12.21 4.07
C GLU A 10 -25.67 -11.32 4.16
N GLN A 11 -26.09 -10.97 5.37
CA GLN A 11 -27.21 -10.07 5.59
C GLN A 11 -26.93 -8.67 5.03
N SER A 12 -25.74 -8.14 5.26
CA SER A 12 -25.30 -6.87 4.69
C SER A 12 -25.34 -6.89 3.18
N LEU A 13 -24.81 -7.95 2.55
CA LEU A 13 -24.81 -8.13 1.11
C LEU A 13 -26.24 -8.24 0.54
N GLU A 14 -27.17 -8.89 1.24
CA GLU A 14 -28.58 -8.94 0.85
C GLU A 14 -29.23 -7.54 0.86
N HIS A 15 -28.97 -6.75 1.90
CA HIS A 15 -29.42 -5.37 1.95
C HIS A 15 -28.83 -4.53 0.83
N TYR A 16 -27.55 -4.74 0.53
CA TYR A 16 -26.87 -4.06 -0.57
C TYR A 16 -27.49 -4.41 -1.93
N ARG A 17 -27.81 -5.68 -2.20
CA ARG A 17 -28.51 -6.10 -3.42
C ARG A 17 -29.88 -5.43 -3.57
N LYS A 18 -30.62 -5.29 -2.46
CA LYS A 18 -31.91 -4.54 -2.46
C LYS A 18 -31.69 -3.06 -2.79
N LEU A 19 -30.61 -2.46 -2.25
CA LEU A 19 -30.26 -1.07 -2.56
C LEU A 19 -29.88 -0.90 -4.02
N VAL A 20 -29.08 -1.81 -4.60
CA VAL A 20 -28.74 -1.78 -6.04
C VAL A 20 -30.00 -1.85 -6.89
N LYS A 21 -30.91 -2.77 -6.59
CA LYS A 21 -32.18 -2.88 -7.29
C LYS A 21 -33.01 -1.61 -7.20
N LEU A 22 -33.15 -1.03 -6.02
CA LEU A 22 -33.88 0.20 -5.79
C LEU A 22 -33.29 1.38 -6.57
N THR A 23 -31.95 1.50 -6.58
CA THR A 23 -31.26 2.58 -7.31
C THR A 23 -31.36 2.41 -8.83
N ASP A 24 -31.27 1.20 -9.35
CA ASP A 24 -31.46 0.90 -10.78
C ASP A 24 -32.90 1.22 -11.24
N GLU A 25 -33.89 0.99 -10.40
CA GLU A 25 -35.32 1.21 -10.75
C GLU A 25 -35.73 2.69 -10.64
N HIS A 26 -35.17 3.47 -9.71
CA HIS A 26 -35.66 4.79 -9.34
C HIS A 26 -34.70 5.95 -9.59
N TYR A 27 -33.40 5.68 -9.77
CA TYR A 27 -32.36 6.71 -9.83
C TYR A 27 -31.41 6.52 -11.01
N LEU A 28 -31.87 6.78 -12.22
CA LEU A 28 -31.09 6.61 -13.45
C LEU A 28 -29.74 7.36 -13.49
N TYR A 29 -29.58 8.41 -12.70
CA TYR A 29 -28.38 9.27 -12.70
C TYR A 29 -27.69 9.41 -11.36
N ALA A 30 -28.22 8.84 -10.28
CA ALA A 30 -27.66 8.97 -8.92
C ALA A 30 -26.99 7.68 -8.44
N ASN A 31 -26.50 6.86 -9.35
CA ASN A 31 -25.93 5.54 -9.05
C ASN A 31 -24.49 5.58 -8.52
N SER A 32 -23.90 6.76 -8.36
CA SER A 32 -22.57 6.91 -7.84
C SER A 32 -22.59 7.07 -6.33
N MET A 33 -21.92 6.19 -5.61
CA MET A 33 -21.68 6.34 -4.18
C MET A 33 -20.77 7.52 -3.83
N GLN A 34 -20.14 8.11 -4.84
CA GLN A 34 -19.14 9.14 -4.65
C GLN A 34 -19.60 10.47 -5.20
N THR A 35 -19.60 11.48 -4.35
CA THR A 35 -19.63 12.87 -4.82
C THR A 35 -18.26 13.24 -5.38
N ALA A 36 -18.20 14.20 -6.29
CA ALA A 36 -16.94 14.73 -6.83
C ALA A 36 -15.94 15.19 -5.76
N GLN A 37 -16.41 15.41 -4.53
CA GLN A 37 -15.64 15.87 -3.38
C GLN A 37 -15.06 14.75 -2.49
N ARG A 38 -15.54 13.51 -2.62
CA ARG A 38 -15.07 12.35 -1.86
C ARG A 38 -14.76 11.20 -2.80
N ARG A 39 -13.62 11.28 -3.44
CA ARG A 39 -13.09 10.16 -4.22
C ARG A 39 -12.42 9.20 -3.24
N ILE A 40 -13.17 8.22 -2.76
CA ILE A 40 -12.59 7.11 -2.03
C ILE A 40 -12.29 6.04 -3.08
N PRO A 41 -11.02 5.72 -3.37
CA PRO A 41 -10.70 4.62 -4.26
C PRO A 41 -11.09 3.32 -3.56
N ILE A 42 -12.09 2.63 -4.07
CA ILE A 42 -12.42 1.29 -3.63
C ILE A 42 -11.81 0.32 -4.62
N GLY A 43 -10.98 -0.58 -4.14
CA GLY A 43 -10.37 -1.64 -4.94
C GLY A 43 -9.22 -1.22 -5.84
N GLY A 44 -8.45 -0.19 -5.48
CA GLY A 44 -7.18 0.14 -6.16
C GLY A 44 -7.30 0.66 -7.59
N ASP A 45 -8.50 0.96 -8.08
CA ASP A 45 -8.76 1.35 -9.48
C ASP A 45 -8.63 2.85 -9.73
N GLY A 46 -7.69 3.52 -9.09
CA GLY A 46 -7.30 4.88 -9.46
C GLY A 46 -8.38 5.96 -9.34
N GLY A 47 -9.35 5.80 -8.44
CA GLY A 47 -10.33 6.84 -8.13
C GLY A 47 -11.47 7.00 -9.15
N ASN A 48 -11.76 6.00 -9.95
CA ASN A 48 -12.95 5.97 -10.79
C ASN A 48 -14.20 5.89 -9.93
N ASN A 49 -15.16 6.76 -10.18
CA ASN A 49 -16.48 6.68 -9.56
C ASN A 49 -17.13 5.36 -9.95
N LYS A 50 -17.45 4.52 -8.95
CA LYS A 50 -18.17 3.27 -9.17
C LYS A 50 -19.64 3.44 -8.83
N THR A 51 -20.49 2.80 -9.62
CA THR A 51 -21.92 2.69 -9.33
C THR A 51 -22.15 1.67 -8.21
N TRP A 52 -23.31 1.73 -7.57
CA TRP A 52 -23.71 0.72 -6.58
C TRP A 52 -23.63 -0.70 -7.14
N LYS A 53 -23.95 -0.86 -8.42
CA LYS A 53 -23.93 -2.15 -9.12
C LYS A 53 -22.51 -2.68 -9.33
N GLU A 54 -21.56 -1.83 -9.68
CA GLU A 54 -20.15 -2.21 -9.83
C GLU A 54 -19.52 -2.59 -8.49
N LEU A 55 -19.91 -1.90 -7.42
CA LEU A 55 -19.46 -2.22 -6.07
C LEU A 55 -20.08 -3.51 -5.53
N LEU A 56 -21.27 -3.91 -5.96
CA LEU A 56 -21.88 -5.18 -5.57
C LEU A 56 -20.96 -6.36 -5.92
N VAL A 57 -20.39 -6.39 -7.12
CA VAL A 57 -19.45 -7.43 -7.54
C VAL A 57 -18.22 -7.49 -6.62
N HIS A 58 -17.75 -6.34 -6.17
CA HIS A 58 -16.63 -6.25 -5.23
C HIS A 58 -16.99 -6.87 -3.87
N TYR A 59 -18.14 -6.51 -3.29
CA TYR A 59 -18.59 -7.05 -2.00
C TYR A 59 -18.93 -8.54 -2.05
N GLU A 60 -19.44 -9.03 -3.16
CA GLU A 60 -19.65 -10.47 -3.37
C GLU A 60 -18.33 -11.24 -3.34
N LYS A 61 -17.32 -10.74 -4.04
CA LYS A 61 -15.98 -11.32 -4.05
C LYS A 61 -15.29 -11.24 -2.68
N GLU A 62 -15.51 -10.16 -1.95
CA GLU A 62 -14.99 -9.97 -0.61
C GLU A 62 -15.53 -11.03 0.37
N LEU A 63 -16.84 -11.31 0.32
CA LEU A 63 -17.45 -12.37 1.11
C LEU A 63 -16.91 -13.77 0.74
N GLU A 64 -16.72 -14.05 -0.54
CA GLU A 64 -16.11 -15.30 -1.01
C GLU A 64 -14.68 -15.46 -0.49
N ASN A 65 -13.86 -14.42 -0.60
CA ASN A 65 -12.49 -14.41 -0.09
C ASN A 65 -12.46 -14.59 1.43
N PHE A 66 -13.37 -13.95 2.15
CA PHE A 66 -13.45 -14.11 3.61
C PHE A 66 -13.76 -15.56 4.00
N LYS A 67 -14.74 -16.20 3.35
CA LYS A 67 -15.07 -17.62 3.58
C LYS A 67 -13.88 -18.54 3.27
N ALA A 68 -13.20 -18.32 2.16
CA ALA A 68 -12.01 -19.10 1.79
C ALA A 68 -10.88 -18.95 2.81
N ASN A 69 -10.64 -17.75 3.29
CA ASN A 69 -9.61 -17.46 4.28
C ASN A 69 -9.92 -18.09 5.64
N LEU A 70 -11.20 -18.18 6.04
CA LEU A 70 -11.59 -18.90 7.26
C LEU A 70 -11.26 -20.39 7.19
N VAL A 71 -11.54 -21.03 6.06
CA VAL A 71 -11.19 -22.46 5.86
C VAL A 71 -9.68 -22.66 6.00
N LEU A 72 -8.86 -21.80 5.38
CA LEU A 72 -7.41 -21.86 5.48
C LEU A 72 -6.91 -21.63 6.91
N LEU A 73 -7.56 -20.73 7.65
CA LEU A 73 -7.23 -20.47 9.05
C LEU A 73 -7.52 -21.68 9.94
N GLU A 74 -8.67 -22.31 9.76
CA GLU A 74 -9.07 -23.53 10.48
C GLU A 74 -8.12 -24.70 10.17
N GLU A 75 -7.76 -24.89 8.91
CA GLU A 75 -6.80 -25.91 8.50
C GLU A 75 -5.43 -25.67 9.13
N LYS A 76 -4.98 -24.43 9.23
CA LYS A 76 -3.73 -24.04 9.89
C LYS A 76 -3.80 -24.29 11.41
N GLN A 77 -4.91 -23.93 12.06
CA GLN A 77 -5.10 -24.15 13.50
C GLN A 77 -5.16 -25.64 13.85
N ASN A 78 -5.70 -26.47 12.96
CA ASN A 78 -5.79 -27.92 13.13
C ASN A 78 -4.50 -28.67 12.73
N GLY A 79 -3.43 -27.95 12.38
CA GLY A 79 -2.16 -28.56 11.97
C GLY A 79 -2.21 -29.34 10.65
N LYS A 80 -3.28 -29.17 9.86
CA LYS A 80 -3.50 -29.83 8.57
C LYS A 80 -2.93 -29.05 7.40
N ALA A 81 -2.84 -27.74 7.52
CA ALA A 81 -2.16 -26.91 6.51
C ALA A 81 -0.68 -26.87 6.84
N THR A 82 0.12 -27.62 6.14
CA THR A 82 1.49 -27.21 5.86
C THR A 82 1.35 -25.90 5.08
N ALA A 83 1.81 -24.79 5.68
CA ALA A 83 1.97 -23.58 4.93
C ALA A 83 2.92 -23.91 3.76
N GLU A 84 2.39 -24.18 2.58
CA GLU A 84 3.18 -24.04 1.38
C GLU A 84 3.70 -22.60 1.47
N SER A 85 5.02 -22.46 1.61
CA SER A 85 5.67 -21.17 1.48
C SER A 85 5.35 -20.72 0.06
N VAL A 86 4.34 -19.85 -0.08
CA VAL A 86 4.09 -19.20 -1.36
C VAL A 86 5.37 -18.45 -1.66
N ASP A 87 6.10 -18.93 -2.65
CA ASP A 87 7.30 -18.26 -3.12
C ASP A 87 6.86 -16.92 -3.72
N ILE A 88 7.08 -15.85 -2.96
CA ILE A 88 6.68 -14.50 -3.35
C ILE A 88 7.88 -13.90 -4.06
N PRO A 89 7.80 -13.72 -5.37
CA PRO A 89 8.91 -13.17 -6.12
C PRO A 89 9.18 -11.73 -5.67
N ALA A 90 10.47 -11.43 -5.48
CA ALA A 90 10.93 -10.06 -5.32
C ALA A 90 10.59 -9.23 -6.56
N TRP A 91 10.23 -7.97 -6.36
CA TRP A 91 9.99 -7.06 -7.47
C TRP A 91 11.29 -6.69 -8.18
N ALA A 92 11.24 -6.63 -9.51
CA ALA A 92 12.36 -6.13 -10.28
C ALA A 92 12.50 -4.61 -10.16
N SER A 93 13.74 -4.13 -10.03
CA SER A 93 14.02 -2.69 -10.10
C SER A 93 13.85 -2.20 -11.53
N ALA A 94 13.04 -1.16 -11.73
CA ALA A 94 12.94 -0.48 -13.03
C ALA A 94 14.23 0.27 -13.37
N SER A 95 14.53 0.36 -14.66
CA SER A 95 15.65 1.16 -15.16
C SER A 95 15.28 2.64 -15.18
N VAL A 96 15.84 3.40 -14.24
CA VAL A 96 15.57 4.84 -14.08
C VAL A 96 16.89 5.58 -13.92
N LYS A 97 17.04 6.69 -14.63
CA LYS A 97 18.17 7.60 -14.50
C LYS A 97 17.92 8.58 -13.36
N ILE A 98 18.61 8.37 -12.24
CA ILE A 98 18.50 9.22 -11.05
C ILE A 98 19.38 10.45 -11.24
N LEU A 99 18.80 11.63 -11.06
CA LEU A 99 19.47 12.94 -11.22
C LEU A 99 19.75 13.61 -9.86
N SER A 100 19.08 13.17 -8.79
CA SER A 100 19.39 13.58 -7.41
C SER A 100 20.58 12.79 -6.88
N GLY A 101 21.53 13.46 -6.23
CA GLY A 101 22.80 12.86 -5.80
C GLY A 101 22.76 12.00 -4.54
N TYR A 102 21.63 11.37 -4.20
CA TYR A 102 21.54 10.52 -3.02
C TYR A 102 22.25 9.18 -3.24
N PRO A 103 23.02 8.70 -2.25
CA PRO A 103 23.58 7.35 -2.30
C PRO A 103 22.46 6.31 -2.26
N THR A 104 22.72 5.15 -2.85
CA THR A 104 21.78 4.04 -2.89
C THR A 104 22.34 2.81 -2.22
N VAL A 105 21.45 1.90 -1.81
CA VAL A 105 21.77 0.61 -1.23
C VAL A 105 20.81 -0.44 -1.78
N LYS A 106 21.29 -1.66 -1.96
CA LYS A 106 20.43 -2.80 -2.26
C LYS A 106 19.67 -3.19 -1.00
N LEU A 107 18.35 -3.30 -1.07
CA LEU A 107 17.52 -3.75 0.05
C LEU A 107 17.83 -5.20 0.37
N SER A 108 18.17 -5.43 1.62
CA SER A 108 18.39 -6.75 2.24
C SER A 108 18.32 -6.60 3.75
N GLU A 109 18.15 -7.68 4.46
CA GLU A 109 18.36 -7.69 5.90
C GLU A 109 19.76 -7.19 6.25
N GLY A 110 19.89 -6.43 7.33
CA GLY A 110 21.12 -5.79 7.77
C GLY A 110 21.49 -4.50 7.02
N ALA A 111 20.80 -4.14 5.93
CA ALA A 111 21.05 -2.88 5.22
C ALA A 111 20.64 -1.66 6.07
N SER A 112 21.40 -0.56 5.93
CA SER A 112 21.10 0.73 6.57
C SER A 112 20.53 1.71 5.55
N LEU A 113 19.32 2.23 5.82
CA LEU A 113 18.62 3.19 4.96
C LEU A 113 18.93 4.65 5.29
N PHE A 114 19.54 4.90 6.46
CA PHE A 114 20.03 6.22 6.83
C PHE A 114 21.55 6.27 6.83
N THR A 115 22.09 7.45 6.53
CA THR A 115 23.56 7.67 6.54
C THR A 115 24.08 8.05 7.92
N ASN A 116 23.21 8.54 8.81
CA ASN A 116 23.57 9.10 10.13
C ASN A 116 22.77 8.48 11.29
N LEU A 117 22.01 7.41 11.06
CA LEU A 117 21.32 6.65 12.11
C LEU A 117 21.77 5.19 12.07
N PRO A 118 21.88 4.52 13.23
CA PRO A 118 22.40 3.15 13.30
C PRO A 118 21.39 2.07 12.88
N GLY A 119 20.12 2.44 12.67
CA GLY A 119 19.04 1.49 12.35
C GLY A 119 19.33 0.65 11.11
N LYS A 120 19.13 -0.66 11.24
CA LYS A 120 19.29 -1.65 10.17
C LYS A 120 17.96 -2.35 9.92
N ILE A 121 17.74 -2.81 8.71
CA ILE A 121 16.60 -3.65 8.37
C ILE A 121 16.74 -4.97 9.11
N GLU A 122 15.75 -5.32 9.93
CA GLU A 122 15.65 -6.59 10.66
C GLU A 122 14.76 -7.60 9.92
N ALA A 123 13.74 -7.10 9.25
CA ALA A 123 12.84 -7.89 8.43
C ALA A 123 12.17 -6.99 7.38
N MET A 124 11.77 -7.54 6.26
CA MET A 124 11.03 -6.84 5.23
C MET A 124 10.14 -7.79 4.43
N ALA A 125 9.13 -7.22 3.76
CA ALA A 125 8.31 -7.95 2.83
C ALA A 125 9.17 -8.52 1.68
N PRO A 126 8.97 -9.80 1.29
CA PRO A 126 9.81 -10.48 0.29
C PRO A 126 9.87 -9.73 -1.05
N GLU A 127 8.79 -9.07 -1.43
CA GLU A 127 8.69 -8.28 -2.65
C GLU A 127 9.76 -7.17 -2.75
N LEU A 128 10.22 -6.67 -1.61
CA LEU A 128 11.17 -5.56 -1.54
C LEU A 128 12.63 -6.00 -1.65
N GLU A 129 12.91 -7.31 -1.51
CA GLU A 129 14.26 -7.85 -1.54
C GLU A 129 14.96 -7.47 -2.85
N GLY A 130 16.15 -6.93 -2.72
CA GLY A 130 17.00 -6.61 -3.87
C GLY A 130 16.70 -5.28 -4.57
N LEU A 131 15.63 -4.57 -4.22
CA LEU A 131 15.36 -3.24 -4.78
C LEU A 131 16.49 -2.26 -4.42
N LYS A 132 16.69 -1.26 -5.28
CA LYS A 132 17.70 -0.21 -5.12
C LYS A 132 17.09 0.98 -4.37
N ALA A 133 17.20 0.97 -3.06
CA ALA A 133 16.71 2.03 -2.19
C ALA A 133 17.69 3.20 -2.08
N PHE A 134 17.16 4.37 -1.71
CA PHE A 134 17.97 5.55 -1.42
C PHE A 134 18.38 5.58 0.06
N ARG A 135 19.55 6.15 0.32
CA ARG A 135 20.01 6.43 1.69
C ARG A 135 19.96 7.92 1.95
N PHE A 136 19.35 8.30 3.06
CA PHE A 136 19.18 9.70 3.43
C PHE A 136 19.88 10.07 4.72
N ASN A 137 20.23 11.34 4.83
CA ASN A 137 20.56 11.92 6.14
C ASN A 137 19.23 12.30 6.83
N ALA A 138 18.93 11.64 7.94
CA ALA A 138 17.69 11.82 8.66
C ALA A 138 17.47 13.26 9.16
N ASN A 139 18.54 13.96 9.56
CA ASN A 139 18.45 15.35 10.01
C ASN A 139 18.08 16.29 8.85
N GLU A 140 18.67 16.08 7.68
CA GLU A 140 18.32 16.85 6.49
C GLU A 140 16.88 16.62 6.04
N GLN A 141 16.40 15.37 6.06
CA GLN A 141 15.01 15.06 5.77
C GLN A 141 14.04 15.79 6.70
N ARG A 142 14.36 15.82 8.00
CA ARG A 142 13.54 16.48 9.00
C ARG A 142 13.47 18.00 8.78
N GLU A 143 14.57 18.61 8.36
CA GLU A 143 14.67 20.07 8.20
C GLU A 143 14.15 20.56 6.85
N LYS A 144 14.50 19.86 5.77
CA LYS A 144 14.29 20.30 4.39
C LYS A 144 13.24 19.48 3.61
N GLY A 145 12.89 18.28 4.09
CA GLY A 145 12.15 17.29 3.31
C GLY A 145 13.05 16.55 2.33
N THR A 146 12.47 15.86 1.38
CA THR A 146 13.20 15.07 0.38
C THR A 146 12.75 15.45 -1.02
N SER A 147 13.68 15.70 -1.93
CA SER A 147 13.40 15.99 -3.34
C SER A 147 14.12 14.98 -4.22
N ILE A 148 13.38 14.22 -5.03
CA ILE A 148 13.94 13.22 -5.92
C ILE A 148 13.66 13.62 -7.35
N THR A 149 14.73 13.85 -8.12
CA THR A 149 14.66 14.14 -9.55
C THR A 149 15.19 12.93 -10.32
N PHE A 150 14.44 12.50 -11.31
CA PHE A 150 14.77 11.33 -12.13
C PHE A 150 14.18 11.46 -13.53
N GLU A 151 14.64 10.60 -14.43
CA GLU A 151 14.17 10.47 -15.81
C GLU A 151 13.96 9.00 -16.14
N THR A 152 12.86 8.68 -16.79
CA THR A 152 12.48 7.31 -17.16
C THR A 152 11.92 7.26 -18.57
N ASP A 153 12.24 6.19 -19.32
CA ASP A 153 11.77 5.97 -20.68
C ASP A 153 10.44 5.19 -20.75
N ALA A 154 10.01 4.62 -19.62
CA ALA A 154 8.79 3.84 -19.50
C ALA A 154 8.01 4.26 -18.23
N PRO A 155 6.70 3.96 -18.13
CA PRO A 155 5.95 4.16 -16.90
C PRO A 155 6.56 3.36 -15.74
N VAL A 156 6.66 3.99 -14.56
CA VAL A 156 7.27 3.39 -13.36
C VAL A 156 6.47 3.73 -12.10
N LYS A 157 6.66 2.95 -11.06
CA LYS A 157 6.24 3.30 -9.69
C LYS A 157 7.46 3.55 -8.81
N LEU A 158 7.42 4.65 -8.07
CA LEU A 158 8.38 4.97 -7.03
C LEU A 158 7.78 4.55 -5.68
N LEU A 159 8.49 3.70 -4.95
CA LEU A 159 8.05 3.20 -3.65
C LEU A 159 8.55 4.09 -2.52
N VAL A 160 7.61 4.65 -1.76
CA VAL A 160 7.90 5.51 -0.61
C VAL A 160 7.32 4.87 0.65
N ALA A 161 8.16 4.70 1.65
CA ALA A 161 7.80 4.08 2.92
C ALA A 161 7.66 5.13 4.02
N TYR A 162 6.51 5.17 4.66
CA TYR A 162 6.17 6.06 5.76
C TYR A 162 6.09 5.29 7.08
N PHE A 163 6.68 5.84 8.12
CA PHE A 163 6.65 5.25 9.46
C PHE A 163 5.27 5.37 10.09
N LYS A 164 4.78 4.31 10.71
CA LYS A 164 3.52 4.25 11.48
C LYS A 164 3.69 4.93 12.85
N ASP A 165 3.96 6.22 12.84
CA ASP A 165 4.13 7.00 14.07
C ASP A 165 3.76 8.46 13.81
N ASP A 166 3.05 9.06 14.76
CA ASP A 166 2.58 10.44 14.69
C ASP A 166 3.56 11.47 15.22
N GLN A 167 4.72 11.06 15.74
CA GLN A 167 5.75 11.99 16.20
C GLN A 167 6.22 12.90 15.07
N LYS A 168 6.47 14.16 15.39
CA LYS A 168 6.88 15.21 14.42
C LYS A 168 8.17 14.91 13.66
N LYS A 169 8.98 13.97 14.12
CA LYS A 169 10.20 13.57 13.43
C LYS A 169 9.94 12.71 12.19
N TYR A 170 8.78 12.07 12.10
CA TYR A 170 8.38 11.25 10.96
C TYR A 170 7.55 12.04 9.96
N ALA A 171 7.79 11.80 8.69
CA ALA A 171 6.98 12.36 7.61
C ALA A 171 5.58 11.76 7.65
N LYS A 172 4.57 12.60 7.44
CA LYS A 172 3.18 12.14 7.39
C LYS A 172 2.91 11.48 6.03
N ALA A 173 2.28 10.31 6.08
CA ALA A 173 1.78 9.66 4.87
C ALA A 173 0.67 10.51 4.22
N PRO A 174 0.48 10.42 2.91
CA PRO A 174 -0.62 11.08 2.22
C PRO A 174 -1.97 10.60 2.76
N LYS A 175 -2.90 11.56 2.98
CA LYS A 175 -4.26 11.28 3.47
C LYS A 175 -5.26 12.09 2.67
N LEU A 176 -6.19 11.42 2.00
CA LEU A 176 -7.21 12.03 1.15
C LEU A 176 -8.11 13.05 1.89
N GLU A 177 -8.35 12.82 3.18
CA GLU A 177 -9.24 13.68 3.97
C GLU A 177 -8.65 15.06 4.28
N ILE A 178 -7.34 15.20 4.21
CA ILE A 178 -6.65 16.42 4.66
C ILE A 178 -5.82 17.13 3.60
N ASP A 179 -5.57 16.49 2.47
CA ASP A 179 -4.79 17.06 1.37
C ASP A 179 -5.43 16.71 0.01
N ALA A 180 -5.82 17.72 -0.74
CA ALA A 180 -6.43 17.55 -2.07
C ALA A 180 -5.43 16.92 -3.08
N SER A 181 -4.13 17.11 -2.88
CA SER A 181 -3.06 16.56 -3.73
C SER A 181 -2.58 15.17 -3.29
N ALA A 182 -3.15 14.63 -2.20
CA ALA A 182 -2.68 13.38 -1.60
C ALA A 182 -2.74 12.17 -2.53
N ASN A 183 -3.46 12.25 -3.64
CA ASN A 183 -3.56 11.18 -4.63
C ASN A 183 -3.16 11.56 -6.05
N ASP A 184 -2.41 12.65 -6.25
CA ASP A 184 -2.02 13.14 -7.58
C ASP A 184 -1.23 12.11 -8.40
N TYR A 185 -0.53 11.20 -7.72
CA TYR A 185 0.25 10.11 -8.30
C TYR A 185 -0.30 8.72 -7.97
N GLY A 186 -1.53 8.62 -7.48
CA GLY A 186 -2.14 7.35 -7.08
C GLY A 186 -1.65 6.77 -5.75
N GLN A 187 -0.98 7.57 -4.93
CA GLN A 187 -0.23 7.14 -3.74
C GLN A 187 -1.01 7.14 -2.43
N ALA A 188 -2.29 7.46 -2.43
CA ALA A 188 -3.04 7.70 -1.18
C ALA A 188 -3.11 6.48 -0.26
N GLU A 189 -3.19 5.28 -0.82
CA GLU A 189 -3.27 4.04 -0.05
C GLU A 189 -1.92 3.31 -0.01
N PRO A 190 -1.59 2.67 1.12
CA PRO A 190 -0.42 1.81 1.18
C PRO A 190 -0.64 0.56 0.31
N ILE A 191 0.37 0.20 -0.47
CA ILE A 191 0.39 -1.05 -1.24
C ILE A 191 0.95 -2.24 -0.44
N LEU A 192 1.73 -1.96 0.60
CA LEU A 192 2.17 -2.93 1.60
C LEU A 192 2.07 -2.28 2.98
N THR A 193 1.46 -2.96 3.92
CA THR A 193 1.39 -2.56 5.33
C THR A 193 2.46 -3.27 6.14
N ASN A 194 3.00 -2.63 7.18
CA ASN A 194 4.05 -3.20 8.04
C ASN A 194 5.21 -3.83 7.25
N ALA A 195 5.59 -3.21 6.13
CA ALA A 195 6.41 -3.83 5.10
C ALA A 195 7.89 -3.93 5.44
N VAL A 196 8.38 -3.11 6.36
CA VAL A 196 9.79 -3.12 6.79
C VAL A 196 9.88 -2.86 8.28
N ARG A 197 10.69 -3.66 8.97
CA ARG A 197 11.10 -3.44 10.36
C ARG A 197 12.55 -2.96 10.36
N ILE A 198 12.77 -1.78 10.95
CA ILE A 198 14.10 -1.20 11.13
C ILE A 198 14.37 -1.12 12.63
N SER A 199 15.55 -1.56 13.06
CA SER A 199 15.91 -1.57 14.50
C SER A 199 15.75 -0.20 15.14
N GLY A 200 15.02 -0.16 16.26
CA GLY A 200 14.76 1.07 17.01
C GLY A 200 13.82 2.08 16.35
N MET A 201 13.07 1.68 15.31
CA MET A 201 12.12 2.53 14.60
C MET A 201 10.73 1.85 14.51
N PRO A 202 9.65 2.64 14.33
CA PRO A 202 8.33 2.10 14.05
C PRO A 202 8.31 1.32 12.73
N LEU A 203 7.32 0.45 12.57
CA LEU A 203 7.04 -0.21 11.29
C LEU A 203 6.70 0.82 10.20
N VAL A 204 6.88 0.45 8.95
CA VAL A 204 6.59 1.31 7.82
C VAL A 204 5.55 0.71 6.89
N ASN A 205 4.70 1.57 6.35
CA ASN A 205 3.80 1.26 5.24
C ASN A 205 4.40 1.80 3.94
N VAL A 206 4.26 1.04 2.86
CA VAL A 206 4.79 1.42 1.53
C VAL A 206 3.66 1.93 0.66
N HIS A 207 3.85 3.11 0.11
CA HIS A 207 2.99 3.76 -0.88
C HIS A 207 3.67 3.79 -2.24
N ALA A 208 2.91 3.69 -3.32
CA ALA A 208 3.43 3.72 -4.69
C ALA A 208 3.01 4.98 -5.41
N TYR A 209 3.98 5.72 -5.92
CA TYR A 209 3.78 6.91 -6.72
C TYR A 209 3.98 6.58 -8.21
N SER A 210 2.94 6.71 -9.02
CA SER A 210 2.96 6.37 -10.44
C SER A 210 3.43 7.53 -11.29
N PHE A 211 4.38 7.28 -12.20
CA PHE A 211 4.92 8.25 -13.15
C PHE A 211 4.89 7.68 -14.56
N GLN A 212 4.56 8.54 -15.52
CA GLN A 212 4.71 8.23 -16.94
C GLN A 212 6.17 8.42 -17.39
N ALA A 213 6.50 7.99 -18.60
CA ALA A 213 7.79 8.28 -19.19
C ALA A 213 8.08 9.79 -19.21
N GLY A 214 9.32 10.18 -18.93
CA GLY A 214 9.74 11.57 -18.88
C GLY A 214 10.64 11.92 -17.70
N LYS A 215 10.89 13.22 -17.54
CA LYS A 215 11.65 13.76 -16.41
C LYS A 215 10.71 14.28 -15.33
N HIS A 216 10.93 13.85 -14.09
CA HIS A 216 10.08 14.15 -12.94
C HIS A 216 10.89 14.63 -11.75
N THR A 217 10.25 15.43 -10.91
CA THR A 217 10.74 15.79 -9.58
C THR A 217 9.62 15.59 -8.58
N LEU A 218 9.83 14.68 -7.64
CA LEU A 218 8.91 14.44 -6.52
C LEU A 218 9.43 15.14 -5.27
N MET A 219 8.59 15.99 -4.69
CA MET A 219 8.83 16.63 -3.41
C MET A 219 8.08 15.84 -2.32
N LEU A 220 8.82 15.31 -1.36
CA LEU A 220 8.26 14.60 -0.22
C LEU A 220 8.31 15.48 1.05
N PRO A 221 7.38 15.30 2.00
CA PRO A 221 7.26 16.16 3.18
C PRO A 221 8.49 16.07 4.09
N LYS A 222 8.59 17.03 5.00
CA LYS A 222 9.59 17.03 6.07
C LYS A 222 9.34 15.89 7.03
N GLY A 223 10.42 15.25 7.49
CA GLY A 223 10.40 14.13 8.43
C GLY A 223 11.06 12.88 7.85
N TYR A 224 11.29 11.90 8.70
CA TYR A 224 11.88 10.62 8.31
C TYR A 224 10.90 9.84 7.44
N LEU A 225 11.36 9.42 6.31
CA LEU A 225 10.72 8.48 5.39
C LEU A 225 11.81 7.70 4.64
N GLN A 226 11.42 6.67 3.91
CA GLN A 226 12.35 5.93 3.07
C GLN A 226 11.83 5.86 1.64
N VAL A 227 12.74 5.88 0.68
CA VAL A 227 12.44 5.64 -0.72
C VAL A 227 13.10 4.34 -1.12
N LEU A 228 12.28 3.34 -1.37
CA LEU A 228 12.70 1.95 -1.51
C LEU A 228 13.11 1.60 -2.95
N GLY A 229 12.95 2.54 -3.88
CA GLY A 229 13.36 2.38 -5.26
C GLY A 229 12.21 2.45 -6.25
N PHE A 230 12.53 2.09 -7.49
CA PHE A 230 11.60 2.10 -8.62
C PHE A 230 11.27 0.69 -9.06
N THR A 231 10.02 0.46 -9.42
CA THR A 231 9.52 -0.77 -10.03
C THR A 231 8.78 -0.45 -11.32
N ASP A 232 8.53 -1.45 -12.14
CA ASP A 232 7.68 -1.30 -13.32
C ASP A 232 6.25 -0.91 -12.91
N ALA A 233 5.54 -0.20 -13.78
CA ALA A 233 4.21 0.33 -13.48
C ALA A 233 3.15 -0.77 -13.29
N ASP A 234 3.33 -1.92 -13.92
CA ASP A 234 2.42 -3.07 -13.88
C ASP A 234 2.70 -4.06 -12.74
N MET A 235 3.68 -3.75 -11.86
CA MET A 235 3.97 -4.60 -10.72
C MET A 235 2.71 -4.85 -9.90
N LYS A 236 2.49 -6.11 -9.53
CA LYS A 236 1.37 -6.53 -8.69
C LYS A 236 1.81 -6.50 -7.23
N ALA A 237 1.10 -5.70 -6.44
CA ALA A 237 1.23 -5.71 -5.00
C ALA A 237 0.15 -6.63 -4.40
N ARG A 238 0.55 -7.47 -3.45
CA ARG A 238 -0.41 -8.05 -2.52
C ARG A 238 -0.35 -7.22 -1.24
N ASN A 239 -1.48 -6.81 -0.76
CA ASN A 239 -1.59 -6.03 0.48
C ASN A 239 -1.43 -6.96 1.70
N ALA A 240 -0.23 -7.53 1.86
CA ALA A 240 0.11 -8.41 2.96
C ALA A 240 1.32 -7.84 3.69
N GLY A 241 1.18 -7.56 4.97
CA GLY A 241 2.29 -7.13 5.82
C GLY A 241 3.37 -8.21 6.03
N LEU A 242 4.28 -7.97 6.95
CA LEU A 242 5.26 -8.98 7.37
C LEU A 242 4.54 -10.20 7.95
N ALA A 243 4.87 -11.39 7.44
CA ALA A 243 4.34 -12.63 7.98
C ALA A 243 4.72 -12.76 9.47
N GLY A 244 3.74 -13.06 10.32
CA GLY A 244 3.94 -13.30 11.75
C GLY A 244 3.79 -12.08 12.65
N ASP A 245 3.40 -10.92 12.13
CA ASP A 245 3.02 -9.78 12.96
C ASP A 245 1.55 -9.93 13.43
N GLU A 246 1.25 -9.68 14.71
CA GLU A 246 -0.12 -9.81 15.25
C GLU A 246 -1.11 -8.86 14.58
N GLU A 247 -0.62 -7.76 13.99
CA GLU A 247 -1.42 -6.80 13.22
C GLU A 247 -1.75 -7.28 11.79
N THR A 248 -1.22 -8.41 11.32
CA THR A 248 -1.50 -8.93 9.95
C THR A 248 -2.93 -9.40 9.74
N MET A 249 -3.75 -9.42 10.78
CA MET A 249 -5.19 -9.72 10.67
C MET A 249 -5.99 -8.58 10.02
N ASP A 250 -5.44 -7.37 9.92
CA ASP A 250 -6.12 -6.22 9.30
C ASP A 250 -6.37 -6.40 7.79
N TRP A 251 -5.59 -7.25 7.10
CA TRP A 251 -5.79 -7.53 5.67
C TRP A 251 -7.09 -8.28 5.35
N LEU A 252 -7.76 -8.87 6.35
CA LEU A 252 -9.07 -9.51 6.17
C LEU A 252 -10.21 -8.49 5.94
N PHE A 253 -9.94 -7.21 6.15
CA PHE A 253 -10.95 -6.14 6.11
C PHE A 253 -10.64 -5.05 5.06
N TYR A 254 -9.64 -5.24 4.18
CA TYR A 254 -9.27 -4.31 3.10
C TYR A 254 -9.52 -4.89 1.72
#